data_45b9327b4d7798269984326d0351f466
#
_entry.id   45b9327b4d7798269984326d0351f466
#
_cell.length_a   1.000
_cell.length_b   1.000
_cell.length_c   1.000
_cell.angle_alpha   90.00
_cell.angle_beta   90.00
_cell.angle_gamma   90.00
#
_symmetry.space_group_name_H-M   'P 1'
#
loop_
_entity.id
_entity.type
_entity.pdbx_description
1 polymer ?
#
loop_
_entity_poly.entity_id
_entity_poly.type
_entity_poly.pdbx_seq_one_letter_code
_entity_poly.pdbx_strand_id
1 'polypeptide(L)'
;LAAVNGIMHGFEIKSDLDSLGRLPHQIEIYNSVFNKITLVVGATHLYNAFNIIPDWWGVIVARVNKNGMVSFNEIRKPEKNNNVKVHSVVKLLWKEEAIGVLKEIGFARGYKSKNRNQICKKITEELDLEIVSFKVRESILFNREGWKVGA
;
A
#
# COMPACT_ATOMS: atom_id res chain seq x y z
N LEU A 1 0.98 6.81 2.21
CA LEU A 1 -0.28 7.14 1.54
C LEU A 1 -0.61 6.06 0.49
N ALA A 2 -1.89 5.86 0.17
CA ALA A 2 -2.27 4.95 -0.90
C ALA A 2 -3.47 5.50 -1.68
N ALA A 3 -3.48 5.23 -2.99
CA ALA A 3 -4.64 5.41 -3.87
C ALA A 3 -5.18 4.04 -4.28
N VAL A 4 -6.51 3.90 -4.29
CA VAL A 4 -7.20 2.65 -4.66
C VAL A 4 -8.14 2.95 -5.81
N ASN A 5 -7.78 2.46 -7.01
CA ASN A 5 -8.59 2.55 -8.22
C ASN A 5 -8.30 1.33 -9.10
N GLY A 6 -9.09 0.26 -8.93
CA GLY A 6 -8.84 -1.03 -9.58
C GLY A 6 -7.57 -1.75 -9.12
N ILE A 7 -6.54 -1.00 -8.73
CA ILE A 7 -5.29 -1.48 -8.11
C ILE A 7 -4.99 -0.69 -6.84
N MET A 8 -4.04 -1.16 -6.04
CA MET A 8 -3.49 -0.42 -4.92
C MET A 8 -2.16 0.23 -5.33
N HIS A 9 -2.11 1.56 -5.35
CA HIS A 9 -0.92 2.35 -5.62
C HIS A 9 -0.42 3.01 -4.33
N GLY A 10 0.73 2.59 -3.83
CA GLY A 10 1.36 3.16 -2.64
C GLY A 10 2.20 4.40 -2.96
N PHE A 11 2.17 5.39 -2.09
CA PHE A 11 3.02 6.58 -2.17
C PHE A 11 3.82 6.70 -0.87
N GLU A 12 5.14 6.68 -0.98
CA GLU A 12 6.04 7.07 0.10
C GLU A 12 6.47 8.51 -0.10
N ILE A 13 6.41 9.31 0.97
CA ILE A 13 6.74 10.74 0.91
C ILE A 13 7.94 10.99 1.81
N LYS A 14 8.96 11.63 1.25
CA LYS A 14 10.19 12.05 1.93
C LYS A 14 10.49 13.51 1.59
N SER A 15 10.20 14.41 2.51
CA SER A 15 10.57 15.82 2.38
C SER A 15 12.11 15.99 2.50
N ASP A 16 12.61 17.19 2.19
CA ASP A 16 14.03 17.52 2.36
C ASP A 16 14.51 17.45 3.81
N LEU A 17 13.59 17.46 4.79
CA LEU A 17 13.89 17.37 6.23
C LEU A 17 13.84 15.94 6.78
N ASP A 18 13.33 14.99 6.00
CA ASP A 18 13.21 13.60 6.43
C ASP A 18 14.53 12.85 6.33
N SER A 19 14.62 11.73 7.04
CA SER A 19 15.71 10.77 6.90
C SER A 19 15.31 9.61 5.99
N LEU A 20 16.22 9.16 5.14
CA LEU A 20 16.06 7.96 4.31
C LEU A 20 16.35 6.65 5.07
N GLY A 21 16.80 6.71 6.33
CA GLY A 21 17.23 5.52 7.09
C GLY A 21 16.17 4.42 7.24
N ARG A 22 14.87 4.78 7.24
CA ARG A 22 13.75 3.81 7.29
C ARG A 22 13.30 3.30 5.92
N LEU A 23 13.78 3.92 4.83
CA LEU A 23 13.32 3.61 3.48
C LEU A 23 13.55 2.15 3.09
N PRO A 24 14.70 1.49 3.39
CA PRO A 24 14.91 0.08 3.08
C PRO A 24 13.83 -0.83 3.69
N HIS A 25 13.47 -0.64 4.96
CA HIS A 25 12.41 -1.42 5.61
C HIS A 25 11.02 -1.14 5.02
N GLN A 26 10.74 0.12 4.67
CA GLN A 26 9.48 0.51 4.01
C GLN A 26 9.36 -0.14 2.62
N ILE A 27 10.47 -0.26 1.87
CA ILE A 27 10.52 -0.95 0.58
C ILE A 27 10.06 -2.39 0.70
N GLU A 28 10.56 -3.14 1.69
CA GLU A 28 10.19 -4.54 1.90
C GLU A 28 8.68 -4.70 2.14
N ILE A 29 8.11 -3.86 3.01
CA ILE A 29 6.69 -3.86 3.32
C ILE A 29 5.87 -3.49 2.08
N TYR A 30 6.21 -2.40 1.41
CA TYR A 30 5.44 -1.88 0.27
C TYR A 30 5.47 -2.83 -0.92
N ASN A 31 6.64 -3.42 -1.20
CA ASN A 31 6.80 -4.41 -2.26
C ASN A 31 5.93 -5.65 -2.06
N SER A 32 5.59 -5.98 -0.81
CA SER A 32 4.74 -7.12 -0.52
C SER A 32 3.24 -6.83 -0.64
N VAL A 33 2.85 -5.55 -0.74
CA VAL A 33 1.44 -5.11 -0.62
C VAL A 33 0.92 -4.42 -1.89
N PHE A 34 1.67 -3.46 -2.43
CA PHE A 34 1.15 -2.55 -3.45
C PHE A 34 1.44 -3.02 -4.88
N ASN A 35 0.46 -2.84 -5.77
CA ASN A 35 0.58 -3.15 -7.19
C ASN A 35 1.49 -2.17 -7.94
N LYS A 36 1.55 -0.92 -7.49
CA LYS A 36 2.48 0.13 -7.93
C LYS A 36 2.94 0.94 -6.73
N ILE A 37 4.13 1.50 -6.81
CA ILE A 37 4.66 2.35 -5.75
C ILE A 37 5.35 3.56 -6.38
N THR A 38 5.12 4.74 -5.81
CA THR A 38 5.81 5.96 -6.20
C THR A 38 6.44 6.60 -4.97
N LEU A 39 7.73 6.89 -5.05
CA LEU A 39 8.40 7.74 -4.09
C LEU A 39 8.20 9.22 -4.49
N VAL A 40 7.64 10.01 -3.58
CA VAL A 40 7.60 11.47 -3.69
C VAL A 40 8.71 12.01 -2.80
N VAL A 41 9.71 12.63 -3.39
CA VAL A 41 10.95 13.00 -2.67
C VAL A 41 11.33 14.45 -2.88
N GLY A 42 11.83 15.10 -1.82
CA GLY A 42 12.46 16.41 -1.93
C GLY A 42 13.75 16.36 -2.76
N ALA A 43 14.11 17.47 -3.37
CA ALA A 43 15.22 17.54 -4.33
C ALA A 43 16.56 17.12 -3.73
N THR A 44 16.81 17.39 -2.44
CA THR A 44 18.07 17.07 -1.74
C THR A 44 18.29 15.57 -1.60
N HIS A 45 17.21 14.79 -1.52
CA HIS A 45 17.29 13.33 -1.33
C HIS A 45 17.25 12.52 -2.63
N LEU A 46 17.00 13.16 -3.78
CA LEU A 46 16.75 12.46 -5.04
C LEU A 46 17.83 11.45 -5.38
N TYR A 47 19.11 11.87 -5.39
CA TYR A 47 20.23 11.00 -5.76
C TYR A 47 20.36 9.80 -4.81
N ASN A 48 20.32 10.04 -3.52
CA ASN A 48 20.45 8.97 -2.52
C ASN A 48 19.25 8.01 -2.56
N ALA A 49 18.05 8.52 -2.80
CA ALA A 49 16.85 7.71 -2.91
C ALA A 49 16.91 6.77 -4.13
N PHE A 50 17.40 7.25 -5.28
CA PHE A 50 17.59 6.41 -6.48
C PHE A 50 18.49 5.21 -6.25
N ASN A 51 19.49 5.32 -5.39
CA ASN A 51 20.41 4.22 -5.07
C ASN A 51 19.80 3.19 -4.10
N ILE A 52 18.65 3.49 -3.49
CA ILE A 52 18.01 2.64 -2.47
C ILE A 52 16.77 1.94 -3.04
N ILE A 53 15.96 2.66 -3.82
CA ILE A 53 14.66 2.15 -4.28
C ILE A 53 14.81 1.22 -5.50
N PRO A 54 13.93 0.21 -5.65
CA PRO A 54 13.88 -0.62 -6.84
C PRO A 54 13.61 0.20 -8.13
N ASP A 55 14.13 -0.26 -9.25
CA ASP A 55 14.02 0.42 -10.55
C ASP A 55 12.58 0.55 -11.05
N TRP A 56 11.70 -0.34 -10.64
CA TRP A 56 10.28 -0.32 -11.01
C TRP A 56 9.42 0.65 -10.18
N TRP A 57 9.96 1.24 -9.10
CA TRP A 57 9.26 2.30 -8.38
C TRP A 57 9.20 3.58 -9.21
N GLY A 58 8.05 4.24 -9.20
CA GLY A 58 7.92 5.61 -9.71
C GLY A 58 8.66 6.60 -8.82
N VAL A 59 9.08 7.72 -9.40
CA VAL A 59 9.73 8.81 -8.67
C VAL A 59 9.16 10.15 -9.10
N ILE A 60 8.69 10.91 -8.14
CA ILE A 60 8.25 12.30 -8.29
C ILE A 60 9.12 13.17 -7.38
N VAL A 61 9.71 14.22 -7.95
CA VAL A 61 10.43 15.22 -7.17
C VAL A 61 9.49 16.36 -6.81
N ALA A 62 9.40 16.65 -5.53
CA ALA A 62 8.70 17.83 -5.00
C ALA A 62 9.71 18.95 -4.77
N ARG A 63 9.38 20.16 -5.24
CA ARG A 63 10.19 21.38 -5.04
C ARG A 63 9.32 22.50 -4.54
N VAL A 64 9.81 23.22 -3.55
CA VAL A 64 9.18 24.47 -3.06
C VAL A 64 9.86 25.63 -3.76
N ASN A 65 9.10 26.48 -4.43
CA ASN A 65 9.65 27.70 -5.04
C ASN A 65 9.78 28.82 -4.00
N LYS A 66 10.37 29.97 -4.42
CA LYS A 66 10.57 31.13 -3.56
C LYS A 66 9.26 31.73 -2.99
N ASN A 67 8.13 31.45 -3.61
CA ASN A 67 6.81 31.92 -3.18
C ASN A 67 6.09 30.91 -2.29
N GLY A 68 6.75 29.81 -1.86
CA GLY A 68 6.17 28.75 -1.03
C GLY A 68 5.28 27.75 -1.78
N MET A 69 5.14 27.88 -3.11
CA MET A 69 4.35 26.93 -3.89
C MET A 69 5.15 25.64 -4.14
N VAL A 70 4.45 24.50 -4.01
CA VAL A 70 5.04 23.18 -4.30
C VAL A 70 4.78 22.83 -5.76
N SER A 71 5.83 22.43 -6.46
CA SER A 71 5.76 21.84 -7.80
C SER A 71 6.19 20.39 -7.76
N PHE A 72 5.56 19.56 -8.61
CA PHE A 72 5.87 18.14 -8.74
C PHE A 72 6.38 17.86 -10.14
N ASN A 73 7.49 17.12 -10.25
CA ASN A 73 8.04 16.68 -11.51
C ASN A 73 8.21 15.17 -11.51
N GLU A 74 7.51 14.47 -12.40
CA GLU A 74 7.66 13.03 -12.57
C GLU A 74 8.99 12.72 -13.26
N ILE A 75 9.86 12.00 -12.58
CA ILE A 75 11.18 11.58 -13.09
C ILE A 75 11.12 10.17 -13.66
N ARG A 76 10.32 9.30 -13.04
CA ARG A 76 10.14 7.90 -13.46
C ARG A 76 8.73 7.43 -13.15
N LYS A 77 8.06 6.82 -14.14
CA LYS A 77 6.76 6.19 -13.95
C LYS A 77 6.88 4.87 -13.20
N PRO A 78 5.93 4.52 -12.32
CA PRO A 78 5.95 3.23 -11.66
C PRO A 78 5.53 2.11 -12.60
N GLU A 79 6.26 1.00 -12.56
CA GLU A 79 5.89 -0.23 -13.23
C GLU A 79 5.03 -1.13 -12.34
N LYS A 80 4.48 -2.21 -12.92
CA LYS A 80 3.68 -3.19 -12.20
C LYS A 80 4.56 -4.05 -11.29
N ASN A 81 4.17 -4.15 -10.02
CA ASN A 81 4.78 -5.07 -9.08
C ASN A 81 4.22 -6.49 -9.28
N ASN A 82 5.10 -7.45 -9.56
CA ASN A 82 4.73 -8.87 -9.70
C ASN A 82 4.99 -9.68 -8.42
N ASN A 83 5.47 -9.05 -7.34
CA ASN A 83 5.86 -9.71 -6.08
C ASN A 83 4.90 -9.45 -4.92
N VAL A 84 3.65 -9.03 -5.21
CA VAL A 84 2.61 -8.85 -4.18
C VAL A 84 2.30 -10.19 -3.51
N LYS A 85 2.23 -10.18 -2.18
CA LYS A 85 2.04 -11.39 -1.37
C LYS A 85 0.67 -11.41 -0.71
N VAL A 86 -0.11 -12.45 -0.95
CA VAL A 86 -1.47 -12.59 -0.42
C VAL A 86 -1.55 -12.41 1.09
N HIS A 87 -0.59 -12.99 1.85
CA HIS A 87 -0.56 -12.87 3.31
C HIS A 87 -0.17 -11.46 3.82
N SER A 88 0.43 -10.62 2.96
CA SER A 88 0.67 -9.21 3.28
C SER A 88 -0.56 -8.37 2.97
N VAL A 89 -1.21 -8.61 1.84
CA VAL A 89 -2.42 -7.90 1.42
C VAL A 89 -3.58 -8.15 2.39
N VAL A 90 -3.83 -9.40 2.79
CA VAL A 90 -4.92 -9.73 3.72
C VAL A 90 -4.80 -9.03 5.07
N LYS A 91 -3.58 -8.73 5.50
CA LYS A 91 -3.32 -7.96 6.72
C LYS A 91 -3.73 -6.48 6.65
N LEU A 92 -4.18 -5.99 5.53
CA LEU A 92 -4.81 -4.67 5.44
C LEU A 92 -6.26 -4.68 5.93
N LEU A 93 -6.92 -5.85 5.99
CA LEU A 93 -8.25 -5.97 6.57
C LEU A 93 -8.23 -5.74 8.09
N TRP A 94 -9.18 -4.98 8.60
CA TRP A 94 -9.47 -4.96 10.03
C TRP A 94 -10.07 -6.30 10.45
N LYS A 95 -10.11 -6.57 11.76
CA LYS A 95 -10.58 -7.87 12.27
C LYS A 95 -12.02 -8.16 11.83
N GLU A 96 -12.89 -7.18 11.94
CA GLU A 96 -14.30 -7.27 11.59
C GLU A 96 -14.51 -7.51 10.09
N GLU A 97 -13.72 -6.81 9.26
CA GLU A 97 -13.72 -7.00 7.80
C GLU A 97 -13.26 -8.42 7.43
N ALA A 98 -12.18 -8.89 8.05
CA ALA A 98 -11.67 -10.25 7.83
C ALA A 98 -12.68 -11.34 8.28
N ILE A 99 -13.41 -11.12 9.38
CA ILE A 99 -14.52 -11.99 9.80
C ILE A 99 -15.63 -11.95 8.76
N GLY A 100 -15.95 -10.76 8.22
CA GLY A 100 -16.91 -10.59 7.13
C GLY A 100 -16.57 -11.45 5.91
N VAL A 101 -15.32 -11.42 5.47
CA VAL A 101 -14.81 -12.25 4.36
C VAL A 101 -14.97 -13.74 4.68
N LEU A 102 -14.60 -14.19 5.88
CA LEU A 102 -14.80 -15.60 6.29
C LEU A 102 -16.28 -16.00 6.31
N LYS A 103 -17.18 -15.06 6.66
CA LYS A 103 -18.62 -15.32 6.66
C LYS A 103 -19.15 -15.53 5.24
N GLU A 104 -18.72 -14.70 4.29
CA GLU A 104 -19.11 -14.82 2.89
C GLU A 104 -18.70 -16.15 2.27
N ILE A 105 -17.53 -16.67 2.63
CA ILE A 105 -17.02 -17.95 2.12
C ILE A 105 -17.39 -19.17 2.99
N GLY A 106 -18.25 -18.99 4.02
CA GLY A 106 -18.76 -20.07 4.85
C GLY A 106 -17.85 -20.57 5.97
N PHE A 107 -16.72 -19.92 6.26
CA PHE A 107 -15.72 -20.35 7.25
C PHE A 107 -15.71 -19.54 8.55
N ALA A 108 -16.71 -18.70 8.84
CA ALA A 108 -16.72 -17.85 10.03
C ALA A 108 -16.92 -18.62 11.36
N ARG A 109 -17.47 -19.85 11.32
CA ARG A 109 -17.73 -20.64 12.53
C ARG A 109 -16.45 -20.94 13.27
N GLY A 110 -16.38 -20.56 14.57
CA GLY A 110 -15.20 -20.76 15.40
C GLY A 110 -14.09 -19.70 15.25
N TYR A 111 -14.23 -18.71 14.32
CA TYR A 111 -13.22 -17.69 14.10
C TYR A 111 -13.48 -16.35 14.78
N LYS A 112 -14.71 -16.08 15.28
CA LYS A 112 -15.03 -14.81 15.95
C LYS A 112 -14.15 -14.52 17.18
N SER A 113 -13.76 -15.57 17.94
CA SER A 113 -12.88 -15.45 19.11
C SER A 113 -11.38 -15.51 18.79
N LYS A 114 -11.02 -15.80 17.55
CA LYS A 114 -9.62 -15.91 17.12
C LYS A 114 -8.98 -14.53 16.96
N ASN A 115 -7.64 -14.49 17.08
CA ASN A 115 -6.90 -13.28 16.80
C ASN A 115 -6.86 -13.02 15.28
N ARG A 116 -6.55 -11.75 14.90
CA ARG A 116 -6.54 -11.31 13.51
C ARG A 116 -5.60 -12.15 12.62
N ASN A 117 -4.44 -12.56 13.13
CA ASN A 117 -3.48 -13.35 12.35
C ASN A 117 -4.04 -14.73 11.99
N GLN A 118 -4.75 -15.38 12.90
CA GLN A 118 -5.39 -16.68 12.65
C GLN A 118 -6.53 -16.55 11.62
N ILE A 119 -7.29 -15.45 11.67
CA ILE A 119 -8.35 -15.15 10.70
C ILE A 119 -7.74 -14.92 9.32
N CYS A 120 -6.73 -14.04 9.22
CA CYS A 120 -6.04 -13.77 7.96
C CYS A 120 -5.39 -15.03 7.37
N LYS A 121 -4.77 -15.87 8.21
CA LYS A 121 -4.21 -17.15 7.76
C LYS A 121 -5.29 -18.01 7.10
N LYS A 122 -6.45 -18.18 7.74
CA LYS A 122 -7.56 -18.97 7.16
C LYS A 122 -8.03 -18.39 5.83
N ILE A 123 -8.15 -17.08 5.70
CA ILE A 123 -8.53 -16.44 4.42
C ILE A 123 -7.53 -16.81 3.31
N THR A 124 -6.22 -16.76 3.60
CA THR A 124 -5.18 -17.06 2.59
C THR A 124 -5.03 -18.55 2.28
N GLU A 125 -5.59 -19.44 3.09
CA GLU A 125 -5.72 -20.87 2.80
C GLU A 125 -6.86 -21.16 1.82
N GLU A 126 -7.91 -20.32 1.81
CA GLU A 126 -9.13 -20.53 1.03
C GLU A 126 -9.19 -19.65 -0.24
N LEU A 127 -8.54 -18.49 -0.25
CA LEU A 127 -8.62 -17.50 -1.32
C LEU A 127 -7.25 -17.15 -1.88
N ASP A 128 -7.19 -17.00 -3.21
CA ASP A 128 -5.99 -16.54 -3.91
C ASP A 128 -5.76 -15.02 -3.76
N LEU A 129 -4.62 -14.54 -4.30
CA LEU A 129 -4.22 -13.13 -4.23
C LEU A 129 -5.22 -12.19 -4.91
N GLU A 130 -5.82 -12.60 -6.02
CA GLU A 130 -6.73 -11.74 -6.80
C GLU A 130 -8.00 -11.47 -6.02
N ILE A 131 -8.60 -12.51 -5.47
CA ILE A 131 -9.82 -12.42 -4.66
C ILE A 131 -9.56 -11.64 -3.36
N VAL A 132 -8.47 -11.95 -2.65
CA VAL A 132 -8.08 -11.22 -1.44
C VAL A 132 -7.84 -9.74 -1.74
N SER A 133 -7.14 -9.42 -2.83
CA SER A 133 -6.89 -8.04 -3.23
C SER A 133 -8.18 -7.30 -3.57
N PHE A 134 -9.13 -7.97 -4.21
CA PHE A 134 -10.45 -7.40 -4.47
C PHE A 134 -11.18 -7.08 -3.16
N LYS A 135 -11.28 -8.04 -2.22
CA LYS A 135 -11.94 -7.86 -0.92
C LYS A 135 -11.30 -6.75 -0.08
N VAL A 136 -9.98 -6.65 -0.10
CA VAL A 136 -9.25 -5.56 0.58
C VAL A 136 -9.60 -4.20 -0.02
N ARG A 137 -9.60 -4.06 -1.34
CA ARG A 137 -9.99 -2.80 -2.01
C ARG A 137 -11.44 -2.42 -1.70
N GLU A 138 -12.36 -3.39 -1.76
CA GLU A 138 -13.76 -3.19 -1.39
C GLU A 138 -13.89 -2.65 0.04
N SER A 139 -13.23 -3.29 1.01
CA SER A 139 -13.25 -2.86 2.41
C SER A 139 -12.70 -1.45 2.59
N ILE A 140 -11.60 -1.11 1.92
CA ILE A 140 -10.99 0.23 2.01
C ILE A 140 -11.92 1.29 1.41
N LEU A 141 -12.55 1.01 0.27
CA LEU A 141 -13.36 1.99 -0.44
C LEU A 141 -14.75 2.20 0.16
N PHE A 142 -15.39 1.15 0.68
CA PHE A 142 -16.81 1.19 1.02
C PHE A 142 -17.12 1.00 2.50
N ASN A 143 -16.22 0.37 3.28
CA ASN A 143 -16.51 0.02 4.67
C ASN A 143 -15.83 0.92 5.70
N ARG A 144 -14.97 1.85 5.27
CA ARG A 144 -14.22 2.72 6.18
C ARG A 144 -14.71 4.16 6.08
N GLU A 145 -15.48 4.58 7.09
CA GLU A 145 -15.89 5.98 7.23
C GLU A 145 -14.67 6.89 7.36
N GLY A 146 -14.68 8.02 6.65
CA GLY A 146 -13.61 9.02 6.70
C GLY A 146 -12.46 8.83 5.72
N TRP A 147 -12.41 7.76 4.93
CA TRP A 147 -11.51 7.66 3.80
C TRP A 147 -12.07 8.52 2.66
N LYS A 148 -11.41 9.64 2.36
CA LYS A 148 -11.80 10.46 1.21
C LYS A 148 -11.44 9.70 -0.06
N VAL A 149 -12.45 9.32 -0.82
CA VAL A 149 -12.27 8.96 -2.23
C VAL A 149 -11.93 10.29 -2.92
N GLY A 150 -10.69 10.45 -3.38
CA GLY A 150 -10.29 11.60 -4.17
C GLY A 150 -11.15 11.65 -5.43
N ALA A 151 -11.76 12.80 -5.67
CA ALA A 151 -12.43 13.11 -6.92
C ALA A 151 -11.41 13.27 -8.05
#